data_eed50069095a01aa215b3daad37773e6
#
_entry.id   eed50069095a01aa215b3daad37773e6
#
_cell.length_a   1.000
_cell.length_b   1.000
_cell.length_c   1.000
_cell.angle_alpha   90.00
_cell.angle_beta   90.00
_cell.angle_gamma   90.00
#
_symmetry.space_group_name_H-M   'P 1'
#
loop_
_entity.id
_entity.type
_entity.pdbx_description
1 polymer ?
#
loop_
_entity_poly.entity_id
_entity_poly.type
_entity_poly.pdbx_seq_one_letter_code
_entity_poly.pdbx_strand_id
1 'polypeptide(L)'
;LVVCRGYRVQHNDASGPYTGGLRYHAAVDLAEIRALASLMTWKSALVNVPFGGAKGGITIDPDTMTEKDLQALTRMFVRRTHHLLGSYRDISAPDVNTNAQTMAWFMDAYSDIHGYSPAVVTGKPVSLGGASGREQATGWGVVDVLVSYYEHHRIDLVDKRVVIQGFGNVGVWAAEKLSRLGAVVVAVSDVYGGIHHGDGLNVKELARDVAQGASVTEAESGEL
;
A
#
# COMPACT_ATOMS: atom_id res chain seq x y z
N LEU A 1 16.28 17.32 -19.05
CA LEU A 1 16.17 17.65 -17.62
C LEU A 1 14.69 17.67 -17.26
N VAL A 2 14.22 16.77 -16.41
CA VAL A 2 12.84 16.75 -15.90
C VAL A 2 12.85 17.41 -14.53
N VAL A 3 11.96 18.38 -14.32
CA VAL A 3 11.77 19.04 -13.03
C VAL A 3 10.48 18.52 -12.41
N CYS A 4 10.59 17.84 -11.28
CA CYS A 4 9.46 17.31 -10.53
C CYS A 4 9.30 18.05 -9.20
N ARG A 5 8.05 18.18 -8.73
CA ARG A 5 7.75 18.68 -7.38
C ARG A 5 7.64 17.48 -6.44
N GLY A 6 8.38 17.53 -5.34
CA GLY A 6 8.29 16.54 -4.28
C GLY A 6 7.94 17.18 -2.93
N TYR A 7 7.18 16.46 -2.13
CA TYR A 7 6.69 16.90 -0.84
C TYR A 7 6.99 15.85 0.23
N ARG A 8 7.35 16.31 1.44
CA ARG A 8 7.32 15.50 2.66
C ARG A 8 6.69 16.36 3.76
N VAL A 9 5.54 15.93 4.26
CA VAL A 9 4.80 16.60 5.33
C VAL A 9 4.85 15.74 6.58
N GLN A 10 5.32 16.32 7.66
CA GLN A 10 5.33 15.77 9.01
C GLN A 10 4.19 16.44 9.77
N HIS A 11 3.16 15.67 10.16
CA HIS A 11 1.95 16.22 10.77
C HIS A 11 2.04 16.27 12.30
N ASN A 12 2.32 15.13 12.92
CA ASN A 12 2.35 15.04 14.39
C ASN A 12 3.20 13.83 14.82
N ASP A 13 4.03 14.02 15.86
CA ASP A 13 4.95 13.02 16.43
C ASP A 13 4.71 12.76 17.92
N ALA A 14 3.58 13.19 18.47
CA ALA A 14 3.27 13.02 19.90
C ALA A 14 3.25 11.54 20.35
N SER A 15 2.96 10.61 19.43
CA SER A 15 2.93 9.17 19.72
C SER A 15 4.24 8.46 19.37
N GLY A 16 5.20 9.13 18.73
CA GLY A 16 6.48 8.56 18.31
C GLY A 16 6.96 9.10 16.96
N PRO A 17 8.02 8.52 16.38
CA PRO A 17 8.59 8.98 15.12
C PRO A 17 7.53 9.10 14.02
N TYR A 18 7.67 10.12 13.18
CA TYR A 18 6.81 10.25 12.01
C TYR A 18 6.88 9.00 11.12
N THR A 19 5.75 8.56 10.57
CA THR A 19 5.73 7.51 9.55
C THR A 19 4.67 7.78 8.51
N GLY A 20 4.96 7.39 7.26
CA GLY A 20 4.00 7.49 6.16
C GLY A 20 4.60 7.18 4.82
N GLY A 21 3.73 6.80 3.88
CA GLY A 21 4.10 6.39 2.53
C GLY A 21 4.65 7.52 1.67
N LEU A 22 5.38 7.14 0.63
CA LEU A 22 5.81 7.99 -0.48
C LEU A 22 4.99 7.62 -1.71
N ARG A 23 4.20 8.55 -2.26
CA ARG A 23 3.30 8.35 -3.40
C ARG A 23 3.87 8.96 -4.68
N TYR A 24 3.75 8.26 -5.79
CA TYR A 24 4.01 8.78 -7.12
C TYR A 24 2.70 8.86 -7.90
N HIS A 25 2.27 10.08 -8.23
CA HIS A 25 1.04 10.27 -9.00
C HIS A 25 1.00 11.67 -9.60
N ALA A 26 0.47 11.81 -10.80
CA ALA A 26 0.42 13.09 -11.52
C ALA A 26 -0.41 14.18 -10.80
N ALA A 27 -1.42 13.78 -10.03
CA ALA A 27 -2.28 14.70 -9.28
C ALA A 27 -1.76 15.03 -7.87
N VAL A 28 -0.60 14.53 -7.46
CA VAL A 28 -0.03 14.83 -6.13
C VAL A 28 0.19 16.33 -5.98
N ASP A 29 -0.40 16.90 -4.92
CA ASP A 29 -0.17 18.28 -4.49
C ASP A 29 0.06 18.39 -2.97
N LEU A 30 0.38 19.58 -2.51
CA LEU A 30 0.67 19.81 -1.10
C LEU A 30 -0.57 19.65 -0.21
N ALA A 31 -1.76 19.98 -0.70
CA ALA A 31 -3.01 19.89 0.06
C ALA A 31 -3.37 18.42 0.31
N GLU A 32 -3.28 17.57 -0.72
CA GLU A 32 -3.45 16.13 -0.59
C GLU A 32 -2.44 15.52 0.40
N ILE A 33 -1.15 15.87 0.25
CA ILE A 33 -0.11 15.31 1.12
C ILE A 33 -0.28 15.74 2.58
N ARG A 34 -0.75 16.96 2.85
CA ARG A 34 -1.13 17.39 4.20
C ARG A 34 -2.29 16.60 4.79
N ALA A 35 -3.35 16.41 4.02
CA ALA A 35 -4.50 15.62 4.43
C ALA A 35 -4.10 14.17 4.75
N LEU A 36 -3.31 13.54 3.88
CA LEU A 36 -2.85 12.18 4.08
C LEU A 36 -1.87 12.04 5.26
N ALA A 37 -1.02 13.03 5.53
CA ALA A 37 -0.15 13.04 6.70
C ALA A 37 -0.96 13.10 8.01
N SER A 38 -2.04 13.89 8.04
CA SER A 38 -2.98 13.94 9.15
C SER A 38 -3.65 12.57 9.36
N LEU A 39 -4.16 11.95 8.29
CA LEU A 39 -4.76 10.61 8.36
C LEU A 39 -3.77 9.56 8.88
N MET A 40 -2.48 9.66 8.58
CA MET A 40 -1.47 8.75 9.12
C MET A 40 -1.32 8.88 10.64
N THR A 41 -1.42 10.09 11.20
CA THR A 41 -1.44 10.30 12.67
C THR A 41 -2.63 9.56 13.30
N TRP A 42 -3.83 9.77 12.76
CA TRP A 42 -5.04 9.12 13.26
C TRP A 42 -4.99 7.60 13.10
N LYS A 43 -4.48 7.12 11.97
CA LYS A 43 -4.33 5.68 11.70
C LYS A 43 -3.45 4.99 12.75
N SER A 44 -2.31 5.58 13.10
CA SER A 44 -1.40 5.04 14.11
C SER A 44 -2.02 5.10 15.51
N ALA A 45 -2.63 6.22 15.86
CA ALA A 45 -3.27 6.43 17.15
C ALA A 45 -4.45 5.48 17.38
N LEU A 46 -5.27 5.23 16.35
CA LEU A 46 -6.47 4.39 16.44
C LEU A 46 -6.15 2.96 16.91
N VAL A 47 -5.01 2.43 16.51
CA VAL A 47 -4.56 1.07 16.85
C VAL A 47 -3.44 1.08 17.90
N ASN A 48 -3.20 2.24 18.54
CA ASN A 48 -2.18 2.43 19.57
C ASN A 48 -0.78 1.98 19.16
N VAL A 49 -0.40 2.25 17.90
CA VAL A 49 0.95 2.01 17.40
C VAL A 49 1.81 3.24 17.70
N PRO A 50 3.03 3.10 18.28
CA PRO A 50 3.85 4.22 18.77
C PRO A 50 4.56 4.96 17.64
N PHE A 51 3.78 5.47 16.69
CA PHE A 51 4.24 6.27 15.55
C PHE A 51 3.39 7.52 15.37
N GLY A 52 4.03 8.58 14.94
CA GLY A 52 3.39 9.77 14.44
C GLY A 52 2.93 9.64 12.99
N GLY A 53 2.50 10.74 12.40
CA GLY A 53 2.01 10.79 11.03
C GLY A 53 2.81 11.68 10.11
N ALA A 54 3.22 11.13 8.97
CA ALA A 54 3.80 11.85 7.85
C ALA A 54 3.26 11.33 6.51
N LYS A 55 3.51 12.06 5.45
CA LYS A 55 3.26 11.66 4.07
C LYS A 55 4.26 12.30 3.13
N GLY A 56 4.67 11.54 2.12
CA GLY A 56 5.44 12.05 1.00
C GLY A 56 4.73 11.84 -0.32
N GLY A 57 5.10 12.62 -1.30
CA GLY A 57 4.61 12.43 -2.67
C GLY A 57 5.46 13.19 -3.67
N ILE A 58 5.49 12.68 -4.91
CA ILE A 58 6.13 13.34 -6.04
C ILE A 58 5.10 13.45 -7.16
N THR A 59 4.94 14.66 -7.70
CA THR A 59 4.03 14.95 -8.82
C THR A 59 4.67 14.46 -10.11
N ILE A 60 4.38 13.22 -10.48
CA ILE A 60 4.81 12.57 -11.72
C ILE A 60 3.76 11.57 -12.19
N ASP A 61 3.76 11.26 -13.46
CA ASP A 61 3.09 10.09 -14.02
C ASP A 61 4.13 8.96 -14.16
N PRO A 62 4.10 7.94 -13.29
CA PRO A 62 5.09 6.87 -13.28
C PRO A 62 5.03 5.99 -14.54
N ASP A 63 3.87 5.89 -15.21
CA ASP A 63 3.69 5.06 -16.40
C ASP A 63 4.46 5.63 -17.61
N THR A 64 4.83 6.92 -17.56
CA THR A 64 5.65 7.59 -18.58
C THR A 64 7.15 7.50 -18.31
N MET A 65 7.56 6.86 -17.21
CA MET A 65 8.96 6.82 -16.76
C MET A 65 9.53 5.41 -16.84
N THR A 66 10.82 5.32 -17.14
CA THR A 66 11.53 4.04 -17.03
C THR A 66 11.85 3.73 -15.57
N GLU A 67 12.09 2.47 -15.26
CA GLU A 67 12.54 2.04 -13.92
C GLU A 67 13.80 2.81 -13.47
N LYS A 68 14.73 3.05 -14.40
CA LYS A 68 15.96 3.82 -14.16
C LYS A 68 15.66 5.27 -13.79
N ASP A 69 14.66 5.88 -14.40
CA ASP A 69 14.22 7.24 -14.08
C ASP A 69 13.58 7.29 -12.69
N LEU A 70 12.72 6.32 -12.37
CA LEU A 70 12.08 6.20 -11.05
C LEU A 70 13.13 5.96 -9.95
N GLN A 71 14.16 5.16 -10.22
CA GLN A 71 15.29 4.97 -9.31
C GLN A 71 16.04 6.29 -9.07
N ALA A 72 16.40 7.00 -10.14
CA ALA A 72 17.12 8.27 -10.04
C ALA A 72 16.31 9.32 -9.28
N LEU A 73 14.99 9.38 -9.55
CA LEU A 73 14.05 10.26 -8.88
C LEU A 73 13.95 9.96 -7.39
N THR A 74 13.78 8.68 -7.02
CA THR A 74 13.73 8.25 -5.62
C THR A 74 15.01 8.64 -4.87
N ARG A 75 16.17 8.36 -5.45
CA ARG A 75 17.47 8.73 -4.88
C ARG A 75 17.62 10.24 -4.72
N MET A 76 17.17 11.01 -5.70
CA MET A 76 17.21 12.48 -5.64
C MET A 76 16.27 13.01 -4.55
N PHE A 77 15.06 12.45 -4.41
CA PHE A 77 14.14 12.80 -3.33
C PHE A 77 14.80 12.59 -1.96
N VAL A 78 15.41 11.43 -1.74
CA VAL A 78 16.12 11.13 -0.49
C VAL A 78 17.25 12.11 -0.25
N ARG A 79 18.11 12.37 -1.24
CA ARG A 79 19.22 13.33 -1.13
C ARG A 79 18.76 14.75 -0.78
N ARG A 80 17.55 15.15 -1.17
CA ARG A 80 16.98 16.46 -0.85
C ARG A 80 16.32 16.51 0.52
N THR A 81 15.84 15.36 1.03
CA THR A 81 15.04 15.27 2.26
C THR A 81 15.72 14.53 3.40
N HIS A 82 16.93 13.96 3.20
CA HIS A 82 17.62 13.10 4.17
C HIS A 82 17.72 13.71 5.58
N HIS A 83 17.82 15.03 5.68
CA HIS A 83 17.89 15.75 6.95
C HIS A 83 16.58 15.73 7.75
N LEU A 84 15.45 15.39 7.12
CA LEU A 84 14.13 15.19 7.75
C LEU A 84 13.91 13.73 8.16
N LEU A 85 14.61 12.80 7.54
CA LEU A 85 14.40 11.36 7.66
C LEU A 85 15.23 10.75 8.79
N GLY A 86 14.89 9.52 9.20
CA GLY A 86 15.66 8.76 10.18
C GLY A 86 14.78 7.75 10.92
N SER A 87 15.40 6.69 11.45
CA SER A 87 14.72 5.60 12.16
C SER A 87 14.01 6.03 13.45
N TYR A 88 14.45 7.13 14.05
CA TYR A 88 13.84 7.74 15.25
C TYR A 88 13.19 9.09 14.94
N ARG A 89 13.09 9.47 13.68
CA ARG A 89 12.57 10.77 13.28
C ARG A 89 11.42 10.67 12.29
N ASP A 90 11.68 10.13 11.10
CA ASP A 90 10.67 10.01 10.04
C ASP A 90 10.99 8.79 9.15
N ILE A 91 10.10 7.80 9.20
CA ILE A 91 10.26 6.51 8.56
C ILE A 91 9.35 6.45 7.34
N SER A 92 9.95 6.24 6.17
CA SER A 92 9.19 6.15 4.92
C SER A 92 8.61 4.75 4.69
N ALA A 93 7.56 4.69 3.88
CA ALA A 93 6.86 3.45 3.54
C ALA A 93 6.41 3.48 2.06
N PRO A 94 6.08 2.35 1.44
CA PRO A 94 5.43 2.35 0.13
C PRO A 94 4.00 2.88 0.21
N ASP A 95 3.52 3.45 -0.91
CA ASP A 95 2.17 3.95 -1.12
C ASP A 95 1.79 3.76 -2.60
N VAL A 96 0.84 4.52 -3.13
CA VAL A 96 0.43 4.43 -4.54
C VAL A 96 1.63 4.59 -5.47
N ASN A 97 1.79 3.66 -6.40
CA ASN A 97 2.85 3.58 -7.41
C ASN A 97 4.29 3.54 -6.85
N THR A 98 4.44 3.09 -5.61
CA THR A 98 5.73 2.73 -5.02
C THR A 98 5.64 1.35 -4.36
N ASN A 99 6.74 0.65 -4.30
CA ASN A 99 6.80 -0.76 -3.89
C ASN A 99 8.06 -1.07 -3.09
N ALA A 100 8.30 -2.35 -2.83
CA ALA A 100 9.47 -2.81 -2.09
C ALA A 100 10.80 -2.41 -2.77
N GLN A 101 10.85 -2.41 -4.10
CA GLN A 101 12.03 -2.00 -4.87
C GLN A 101 12.30 -0.49 -4.70
N THR A 102 11.25 0.33 -4.71
CA THR A 102 11.37 1.77 -4.42
C THR A 102 11.95 2.01 -3.02
N MET A 103 11.50 1.23 -2.04
CA MET A 103 12.03 1.31 -0.67
C MET A 103 13.47 0.83 -0.56
N ALA A 104 13.90 -0.13 -1.38
CA ALA A 104 15.30 -0.53 -1.48
C ALA A 104 16.18 0.62 -1.98
N TRP A 105 15.78 1.30 -3.06
CA TRP A 105 16.50 2.48 -3.57
C TRP A 105 16.53 3.63 -2.56
N PHE A 106 15.43 3.82 -1.82
CA PHE A 106 15.33 4.83 -0.78
C PHE A 106 16.32 4.56 0.36
N MET A 107 16.31 3.32 0.88
CA MET A 107 17.22 2.89 1.95
C MET A 107 18.68 3.02 1.54
N ASP A 108 19.01 2.59 0.35
CA ASP A 108 20.37 2.64 -0.20
C ASP A 108 20.86 4.11 -0.33
N ALA A 109 20.03 4.98 -0.93
CA ALA A 109 20.38 6.40 -1.06
C ALA A 109 20.52 7.13 0.30
N TYR A 110 19.76 6.73 1.32
CA TYR A 110 19.90 7.26 2.66
C TYR A 110 21.18 6.74 3.33
N SER A 111 21.46 5.45 3.15
CA SER A 111 22.65 4.79 3.71
C SER A 111 23.97 5.31 3.10
N ASP A 112 23.97 5.76 1.85
CA ASP A 112 25.11 6.46 1.22
C ASP A 112 25.54 7.71 2.02
N ILE A 113 24.60 8.36 2.70
CA ILE A 113 24.84 9.63 3.42
C ILE A 113 25.07 9.41 4.92
N HIS A 114 24.30 8.49 5.52
CA HIS A 114 24.23 8.32 6.97
C HIS A 114 24.83 7.00 7.48
N GLY A 115 25.39 6.17 6.59
CA GLY A 115 25.76 4.79 6.91
C GLY A 115 24.54 3.85 6.87
N TYR A 116 24.80 2.55 6.98
CA TYR A 116 23.78 1.52 6.84
C TYR A 116 22.60 1.71 7.82
N SER A 117 21.44 2.05 7.29
CA SER A 117 20.27 2.49 8.06
C SER A 117 18.97 1.80 7.58
N PRO A 118 18.84 0.47 7.78
CA PRO A 118 17.69 -0.27 7.23
C PRO A 118 16.35 0.14 7.86
N ALA A 119 16.34 0.71 9.05
CA ALA A 119 15.12 1.13 9.74
C ALA A 119 14.55 2.48 9.25
N VAL A 120 15.20 3.17 8.29
CA VAL A 120 14.67 4.41 7.72
C VAL A 120 13.45 4.20 6.83
N VAL A 121 13.20 2.97 6.40
CA VAL A 121 12.04 2.59 5.59
C VAL A 121 11.37 1.31 6.11
N THR A 122 10.06 1.22 5.90
CA THR A 122 9.30 -0.04 5.98
C THR A 122 8.97 -0.55 4.59
N GLY A 123 8.44 -1.76 4.48
CA GLY A 123 8.01 -2.34 3.20
C GLY A 123 9.12 -2.62 2.19
N LYS A 124 10.37 -2.60 2.62
CA LYS A 124 11.52 -3.04 1.81
C LYS A 124 11.52 -4.55 1.61
N PRO A 125 12.26 -5.09 0.62
CA PRO A 125 12.35 -6.53 0.39
C PRO A 125 12.80 -7.30 1.65
N VAL A 126 12.28 -8.53 1.81
CA VAL A 126 12.65 -9.41 2.94
C VAL A 126 14.15 -9.68 2.97
N SER A 127 14.78 -9.83 1.81
CA SER A 127 16.24 -10.00 1.66
C SER A 127 17.06 -8.81 2.19
N LEU A 128 16.43 -7.64 2.33
CA LEU A 128 17.03 -6.42 2.90
C LEU A 128 16.54 -6.14 4.33
N GLY A 129 16.00 -7.14 5.02
CA GLY A 129 15.48 -7.02 6.38
C GLY A 129 14.06 -6.48 6.45
N GLY A 130 13.27 -6.63 5.38
CA GLY A 130 11.83 -6.38 5.37
C GLY A 130 11.06 -7.45 6.15
N ALA A 131 9.91 -7.10 6.72
CA ALA A 131 9.03 -8.05 7.39
C ALA A 131 8.26 -8.88 6.36
N SER A 132 8.21 -10.20 6.55
CA SER A 132 7.30 -11.08 5.80
C SER A 132 5.85 -10.76 6.17
N GLY A 133 4.92 -11.01 5.24
CA GLY A 133 3.50 -10.76 5.47
C GLY A 133 3.04 -9.32 5.17
N ARG A 134 3.94 -8.42 4.77
CA ARG A 134 3.59 -7.03 4.48
C ARG A 134 2.61 -6.89 3.31
N GLU A 135 2.73 -7.74 2.30
CA GLU A 135 1.89 -7.69 1.09
C GLU A 135 0.43 -7.96 1.42
N GLN A 136 0.16 -9.00 2.20
CA GLN A 136 -1.20 -9.37 2.61
C GLN A 136 -1.75 -8.55 3.78
N ALA A 137 -0.90 -7.87 4.55
CA ALA A 137 -1.29 -7.25 5.81
C ALA A 137 -2.49 -6.30 5.71
N THR A 138 -2.57 -5.50 4.63
CA THR A 138 -3.67 -4.54 4.47
C THR A 138 -4.99 -5.25 4.16
N GLY A 139 -5.00 -6.16 3.19
CA GLY A 139 -6.20 -6.94 2.84
C GLY A 139 -6.68 -7.83 3.99
N TRP A 140 -5.75 -8.47 4.67
CA TRP A 140 -6.08 -9.29 5.84
C TRP A 140 -6.62 -8.46 7.00
N GLY A 141 -6.05 -7.27 7.25
CA GLY A 141 -6.51 -6.37 8.29
C GLY A 141 -7.94 -5.86 8.05
N VAL A 142 -8.31 -5.58 6.80
CA VAL A 142 -9.70 -5.26 6.44
C VAL A 142 -10.64 -6.40 6.82
N VAL A 143 -10.25 -7.64 6.51
CA VAL A 143 -11.06 -8.83 6.85
C VAL A 143 -11.11 -9.07 8.36
N ASP A 144 -10.01 -8.85 9.11
CA ASP A 144 -9.99 -8.99 10.57
C ASP A 144 -10.98 -8.03 11.25
N VAL A 145 -11.03 -6.77 10.77
CA VAL A 145 -12.02 -5.79 11.26
C VAL A 145 -13.45 -6.25 10.92
N LEU A 146 -13.66 -6.77 9.71
CA LEU A 146 -14.97 -7.30 9.30
C LEU A 146 -15.38 -8.49 10.17
N VAL A 147 -14.49 -9.45 10.39
CA VAL A 147 -14.74 -10.61 11.29
C VAL A 147 -15.13 -10.14 12.68
N SER A 148 -14.35 -9.23 13.27
CA SER A 148 -14.65 -8.67 14.59
C SER A 148 -16.00 -7.98 14.64
N TYR A 149 -16.39 -7.27 13.58
CA TYR A 149 -17.72 -6.67 13.46
C TYR A 149 -18.83 -7.73 13.43
N TYR A 150 -18.67 -8.78 12.62
CA TYR A 150 -19.63 -9.86 12.51
C TYR A 150 -19.78 -10.63 13.84
N GLU A 151 -18.66 -10.93 14.50
CA GLU A 151 -18.66 -11.58 15.83
C GLU A 151 -19.38 -10.71 16.87
N HIS A 152 -19.10 -9.39 16.91
CA HIS A 152 -19.77 -8.46 17.82
C HIS A 152 -21.29 -8.44 17.63
N HIS A 153 -21.74 -8.52 16.39
CA HIS A 153 -23.17 -8.55 16.03
C HIS A 153 -23.77 -9.96 16.02
N ARG A 154 -23.00 -11.00 16.36
CA ARG A 154 -23.41 -12.40 16.32
C ARG A 154 -23.94 -12.84 14.94
N ILE A 155 -23.31 -12.38 13.90
CA ILE A 155 -23.60 -12.72 12.50
C ILE A 155 -22.54 -13.70 12.04
N ASP A 156 -22.95 -14.82 11.44
CA ASP A 156 -22.03 -15.76 10.84
C ASP A 156 -21.51 -15.21 9.50
N LEU A 157 -20.20 -15.32 9.26
CA LEU A 157 -19.57 -14.93 8.02
C LEU A 157 -19.67 -16.03 6.94
N VAL A 158 -19.86 -17.27 7.35
CA VAL A 158 -20.01 -18.40 6.43
C VAL A 158 -21.22 -18.16 5.51
N ASP A 159 -21.04 -18.48 4.23
CA ASP A 159 -22.02 -18.30 3.15
C ASP A 159 -22.46 -16.83 2.88
N LYS A 160 -21.83 -15.86 3.52
CA LYS A 160 -22.11 -14.45 3.19
C LYS A 160 -21.55 -14.11 1.81
N ARG A 161 -22.41 -13.52 1.00
CA ARG A 161 -22.06 -13.05 -0.34
C ARG A 161 -21.34 -11.73 -0.26
N VAL A 162 -20.15 -11.65 -0.85
CA VAL A 162 -19.27 -10.48 -0.78
C VAL A 162 -18.96 -9.98 -2.17
N VAL A 163 -18.99 -8.66 -2.33
CA VAL A 163 -18.55 -7.93 -3.52
C VAL A 163 -17.30 -7.12 -3.15
N ILE A 164 -16.27 -7.18 -3.98
CA ILE A 164 -15.02 -6.45 -3.74
C ILE A 164 -14.78 -5.48 -4.88
N GLN A 165 -14.81 -4.20 -4.58
CA GLN A 165 -14.44 -3.14 -5.52
C GLN A 165 -12.94 -2.86 -5.40
N GLY A 166 -12.21 -3.10 -6.49
CA GLY A 166 -10.74 -3.01 -6.54
C GLY A 166 -10.06 -4.34 -6.24
N PHE A 167 -9.66 -5.07 -7.28
CA PHE A 167 -9.00 -6.37 -7.18
C PHE A 167 -7.47 -6.26 -7.37
N GLY A 168 -6.86 -5.23 -6.76
CA GLY A 168 -5.41 -5.02 -6.69
C GLY A 168 -4.81 -5.54 -5.36
N ASN A 169 -3.69 -4.92 -4.93
CA ASN A 169 -2.89 -5.34 -3.76
C ASN A 169 -3.67 -5.55 -2.45
N VAL A 170 -4.80 -4.90 -2.25
CA VAL A 170 -5.64 -5.06 -1.05
C VAL A 170 -6.77 -6.04 -1.31
N GLY A 171 -7.48 -5.88 -2.44
CA GLY A 171 -8.67 -6.67 -2.76
C GLY A 171 -8.37 -8.15 -2.95
N VAL A 172 -7.28 -8.50 -3.60
CA VAL A 172 -6.85 -9.89 -3.79
C VAL A 172 -6.69 -10.61 -2.45
N TRP A 173 -5.92 -10.03 -1.53
CA TRP A 173 -5.68 -10.62 -0.21
C TRP A 173 -6.92 -10.64 0.67
N ALA A 174 -7.80 -9.64 0.54
CA ALA A 174 -9.10 -9.66 1.22
C ALA A 174 -10.00 -10.78 0.70
N ALA A 175 -10.10 -10.93 -0.64
CA ALA A 175 -10.87 -11.99 -1.27
C ALA A 175 -10.39 -13.38 -0.86
N GLU A 176 -9.08 -13.63 -0.91
CA GLU A 176 -8.51 -14.90 -0.49
C GLU A 176 -8.82 -15.23 0.98
N LYS A 177 -8.67 -14.25 1.88
CA LYS A 177 -8.94 -14.47 3.29
C LYS A 177 -10.41 -14.71 3.56
N LEU A 178 -11.31 -13.95 2.94
CA LEU A 178 -12.76 -14.13 3.03
C LEU A 178 -13.18 -15.53 2.54
N SER A 179 -12.67 -15.96 1.40
CA SER A 179 -12.95 -17.31 0.87
C SER A 179 -12.45 -18.41 1.81
N ARG A 180 -11.29 -18.26 2.42
CA ARG A 180 -10.78 -19.22 3.45
C ARG A 180 -11.66 -19.29 4.70
N LEU A 181 -12.36 -18.19 5.03
CA LEU A 181 -13.29 -18.11 6.16
C LEU A 181 -14.72 -18.55 5.81
N GLY A 182 -14.96 -19.03 4.60
CA GLY A 182 -16.23 -19.56 4.16
C GLY A 182 -17.21 -18.52 3.59
N ALA A 183 -16.79 -17.28 3.39
CA ALA A 183 -17.58 -16.30 2.65
C ALA A 183 -17.52 -16.58 1.14
N VAL A 184 -18.57 -16.21 0.41
CA VAL A 184 -18.68 -16.42 -1.04
C VAL A 184 -18.41 -15.09 -1.74
N VAL A 185 -17.25 -14.97 -2.39
CA VAL A 185 -16.94 -13.80 -3.22
C VAL A 185 -17.68 -13.91 -4.53
N VAL A 186 -18.74 -13.14 -4.72
CA VAL A 186 -19.64 -13.25 -5.88
C VAL A 186 -19.31 -12.26 -6.99
N ALA A 187 -18.64 -11.17 -6.68
CA ALA A 187 -18.21 -10.19 -7.68
C ALA A 187 -16.93 -9.49 -7.26
N VAL A 188 -16.12 -9.14 -8.26
CA VAL A 188 -14.95 -8.27 -8.11
C VAL A 188 -14.89 -7.28 -9.25
N SER A 189 -14.20 -6.14 -9.05
CA SER A 189 -13.93 -5.18 -10.12
C SER A 189 -12.52 -4.61 -10.02
N ASP A 190 -12.01 -4.15 -11.16
CA ASP A 190 -10.79 -3.32 -11.25
C ASP A 190 -11.09 -2.03 -12.05
N VAL A 191 -10.07 -1.36 -12.56
CA VAL A 191 -10.21 -0.12 -13.33
C VAL A 191 -10.77 -0.35 -14.74
N TYR A 192 -10.78 -1.58 -15.22
CA TYR A 192 -11.24 -1.96 -16.57
C TYR A 192 -12.69 -2.47 -16.57
N GLY A 193 -13.21 -2.89 -15.43
CA GLY A 193 -14.57 -3.40 -15.30
C GLY A 193 -14.75 -4.36 -14.13
N GLY A 194 -15.77 -5.19 -14.19
CA GLY A 194 -16.06 -6.16 -13.14
C GLY A 194 -16.65 -7.45 -13.68
N ILE A 195 -16.52 -8.51 -12.90
CA ILE A 195 -17.10 -9.83 -13.16
C ILE A 195 -17.98 -10.24 -11.99
N HIS A 196 -18.99 -11.05 -12.29
CA HIS A 196 -19.91 -11.60 -11.31
C HIS A 196 -20.15 -13.08 -11.59
N HIS A 197 -20.26 -13.88 -10.55
CA HIS A 197 -20.72 -15.26 -10.63
C HIS A 197 -21.65 -15.58 -9.44
N GLY A 198 -22.86 -16.06 -9.73
CA GLY A 198 -23.91 -16.28 -8.72
C GLY A 198 -23.54 -17.26 -7.61
N ASP A 199 -22.78 -18.29 -7.95
CA ASP A 199 -22.34 -19.34 -7.01
C ASP A 199 -20.97 -19.05 -6.39
N GLY A 200 -20.35 -17.90 -6.72
CA GLY A 200 -19.04 -17.48 -6.27
C GLY A 200 -17.96 -17.63 -7.32
N LEU A 201 -16.98 -16.75 -7.25
CA LEU A 201 -15.79 -16.70 -8.10
C LEU A 201 -14.72 -17.66 -7.58
N ASN A 202 -13.94 -18.26 -8.48
CA ASN A 202 -12.70 -18.95 -8.13
C ASN A 202 -11.60 -17.93 -7.82
N VAL A 203 -11.62 -17.39 -6.59
CA VAL A 203 -10.71 -16.33 -6.15
C VAL A 203 -9.23 -16.68 -6.34
N LYS A 204 -8.87 -17.96 -6.12
CA LYS A 204 -7.47 -18.40 -6.23
C LYS A 204 -6.97 -18.38 -7.68
N GLU A 205 -7.79 -18.76 -8.61
CA GLU A 205 -7.48 -18.74 -10.03
C GLU A 205 -7.42 -17.31 -10.55
N LEU A 206 -8.44 -16.52 -10.23
CA LEU A 206 -8.50 -15.11 -10.57
C LEU A 206 -7.28 -14.31 -10.03
N ALA A 207 -6.89 -14.57 -8.78
CA ALA A 207 -5.71 -13.93 -8.19
C ALA A 207 -4.41 -14.29 -8.94
N ARG A 208 -4.29 -15.53 -9.42
CA ARG A 208 -3.15 -15.99 -10.23
C ARG A 208 -3.12 -15.27 -11.58
N ASP A 209 -4.25 -15.15 -12.25
CA ASP A 209 -4.34 -14.54 -13.58
C ASP A 209 -4.03 -13.03 -13.52
N VAL A 210 -4.57 -12.34 -12.50
CA VAL A 210 -4.26 -10.93 -12.23
C VAL A 210 -2.78 -10.73 -11.85
N ALA A 211 -2.17 -11.65 -11.12
CA ALA A 211 -0.73 -11.60 -10.82
C ALA A 211 0.16 -11.77 -12.07
N GLN A 212 -0.37 -12.35 -13.15
CA GLN A 212 0.28 -12.46 -14.45
C GLN A 212 0.01 -11.26 -15.38
N GLY A 213 -0.76 -10.26 -14.91
CA GLY A 213 -1.02 -9.01 -15.61
C GLY A 213 -2.37 -8.94 -16.33
N ALA A 214 -3.24 -9.95 -16.18
CA ALA A 214 -4.60 -9.90 -16.72
C ALA A 214 -5.48 -8.92 -15.91
N SER A 215 -6.44 -8.26 -16.55
CA SER A 215 -7.54 -7.60 -15.85
C SER A 215 -8.55 -8.63 -15.35
N VAL A 216 -9.40 -8.25 -14.38
CA VAL A 216 -10.46 -9.17 -13.91
C VAL A 216 -11.43 -9.57 -15.02
N THR A 217 -11.62 -8.69 -16.02
CA THR A 217 -12.52 -8.94 -17.17
C THR A 217 -11.92 -9.86 -18.24
N GLU A 218 -10.61 -10.09 -18.20
CA GLU A 218 -9.90 -11.01 -19.11
C GLU A 218 -9.71 -12.41 -18.50
N ALA A 219 -9.92 -12.53 -17.18
CA ALA A 219 -9.81 -13.81 -16.50
C ALA A 219 -11.02 -14.73 -16.80
N GLU A 220 -10.76 -16.01 -17.02
CA GLU A 220 -11.81 -16.99 -17.41
C GLU A 220 -12.78 -17.36 -16.29
N SER A 221 -12.65 -16.80 -15.10
CA SER A 221 -13.29 -17.24 -13.86
C SER A 221 -14.66 -16.61 -13.55
N GLY A 222 -15.28 -15.88 -14.47
CA GLY A 222 -16.58 -15.24 -14.22
C GLY A 222 -17.34 -14.81 -15.47
N GLU A 223 -18.64 -14.49 -15.31
CA GLU A 223 -19.45 -13.83 -16.33
C GLU A 223 -19.25 -12.30 -16.24
N LEU A 224 -19.20 -11.65 -17.41
CA LEU A 224 -19.07 -10.18 -17.54
C LEU A 224 -20.32 -9.45 -17.08
#